data_8b09eb529ced113f9bce7f5d2b6f96b1
#
_entry.id   8b09eb529ced113f9bce7f5d2b6f96b1
#
_cell.length_a   1.000
_cell.length_b   1.000
_cell.length_c   1.000
_cell.angle_alpha   90.00
_cell.angle_beta   90.00
_cell.angle_gamma   90.00
#
_symmetry.space_group_name_H-M   'P 1'
#
loop_
_entity.id
_entity.type
_entity.pdbx_description
1 polymer ?
#
loop_
_entity_poly.entity_id
_entity_poly.type
_entity_poly.pdbx_seq_one_letter_code
_entity_poly.pdbx_strand_id
1 'polypeptide(L)'
;MSTDTGNQTEATVNHHLESVGTKNLDAIMQDYSEDSILVTPDVSIEGLDGIRGFFEAFLPGLTPEIMANFAVDRAAIHGEWAYIVWNAGDSIPLGTDTFMVQNGKIKFQTFAAYTGD
;
A
#
# COMPACT_ATOMS: atom_id res chain seq x y z
N MET A 1 2.57 23.63 -5.75
CA MET A 1 3.98 23.53 -5.31
C MET A 1 4.40 22.10 -5.23
N SER A 2 5.50 21.73 -5.87
CA SER A 2 5.96 20.35 -5.93
C SER A 2 6.31 19.78 -4.54
N THR A 3 6.85 20.63 -3.64
CA THR A 3 7.18 20.20 -2.29
C THR A 3 5.92 19.78 -1.51
N ASP A 4 4.84 20.57 -1.63
CA ASP A 4 3.59 20.25 -0.95
C ASP A 4 2.97 18.97 -1.50
N THR A 5 3.07 18.75 -2.81
CA THR A 5 2.58 17.54 -3.45
C THR A 5 3.34 16.32 -2.95
N GLY A 6 4.68 16.40 -2.89
CA GLY A 6 5.50 15.31 -2.37
C GLY A 6 5.23 15.02 -0.91
N ASN A 7 5.04 16.06 -0.10
CA ASN A 7 4.72 15.90 1.32
C ASN A 7 3.36 15.23 1.51
N GLN A 8 2.36 15.59 0.68
CA GLN A 8 1.05 14.96 0.74
C GLN A 8 1.13 13.49 0.33
N THR A 9 1.90 13.19 -0.72
CA THR A 9 2.11 11.81 -1.17
C THR A 9 2.75 11.00 -0.05
N GLU A 10 3.82 11.49 0.55
CA GLU A 10 4.50 10.80 1.64
C GLU A 10 3.58 10.58 2.83
N ALA A 11 2.82 11.59 3.23
CA ALA A 11 1.91 11.48 4.36
C ALA A 11 0.83 10.43 4.10
N THR A 12 0.29 10.38 2.88
CA THR A 12 -0.73 9.40 2.52
C THR A 12 -0.16 7.98 2.53
N VAL A 13 1.02 7.79 1.97
CA VAL A 13 1.68 6.47 1.95
C VAL A 13 1.98 6.02 3.38
N ASN A 14 2.50 6.91 4.22
CA ASN A 14 2.80 6.58 5.62
C ASN A 14 1.53 6.21 6.39
N HIS A 15 0.45 6.93 6.18
CA HIS A 15 -0.84 6.60 6.80
C HIS A 15 -1.31 5.22 6.34
N HIS A 16 -1.18 4.93 5.05
CA HIS A 16 -1.54 3.61 4.50
C HIS A 16 -0.75 2.49 5.19
N LEU A 17 0.57 2.65 5.27
CA LEU A 17 1.42 1.63 5.87
C LEU A 17 1.08 1.41 7.36
N GLU A 18 0.83 2.50 8.09
CA GLU A 18 0.44 2.41 9.49
C GLU A 18 -0.91 1.71 9.65
N SER A 19 -1.87 2.06 8.80
CA SER A 19 -3.22 1.47 8.84
C SER A 19 -3.20 -0.02 8.54
N VAL A 20 -2.38 -0.44 7.58
CA VAL A 20 -2.17 -1.87 7.29
C VAL A 20 -1.50 -2.54 8.49
N GLY A 21 -0.50 -1.87 9.05
CA GLY A 21 0.26 -2.39 10.21
C GLY A 21 -0.60 -2.61 11.44
N THR A 22 -1.64 -1.80 11.63
CA THR A 22 -2.58 -1.96 12.75
C THR A 22 -3.81 -2.77 12.36
N LYS A 23 -3.87 -3.24 11.11
CA LYS A 23 -5.00 -4.00 10.55
C LYS A 23 -6.33 -3.27 10.72
N ASN A 24 -6.30 -1.96 10.55
CA ASN A 24 -7.48 -1.12 10.69
C ASN A 24 -8.10 -0.88 9.31
N LEU A 25 -9.06 -1.72 8.95
CA LEU A 25 -9.68 -1.68 7.63
C LEU A 25 -10.32 -0.32 7.32
N ASP A 26 -11.03 0.24 8.28
CA ASP A 26 -11.70 1.54 8.06
C ASP A 26 -10.68 2.65 7.80
N ALA A 27 -9.56 2.64 8.52
CA ALA A 27 -8.49 3.62 8.32
C ALA A 27 -7.83 3.43 6.95
N ILE A 28 -7.61 2.17 6.53
CA ILE A 28 -7.08 1.87 5.19
C ILE A 28 -7.99 2.49 4.13
N MET A 29 -9.29 2.28 4.25
CA MET A 29 -10.23 2.72 3.24
C MET A 29 -10.35 4.25 3.14
N GLN A 30 -9.96 4.98 4.18
CA GLN A 30 -9.94 6.44 4.14
C GLN A 30 -8.97 6.98 3.08
N ASP A 31 -7.98 6.19 2.69
CA ASP A 31 -6.97 6.63 1.72
C ASP A 31 -7.36 6.38 0.27
N TYR A 32 -8.52 5.77 0.03
CA TYR A 32 -8.98 5.43 -1.32
C TYR A 32 -10.24 6.18 -1.69
N SER A 33 -10.59 6.17 -2.97
CA SER A 33 -11.80 6.79 -3.49
C SER A 33 -12.48 5.86 -4.48
N GLU A 34 -13.66 6.25 -4.95
CA GLU A 34 -14.45 5.40 -5.86
C GLU A 34 -13.76 5.13 -7.20
N ASP A 35 -12.85 6.02 -7.60
CA ASP A 35 -12.10 5.85 -8.85
C ASP A 35 -10.71 5.26 -8.65
N SER A 36 -10.40 4.78 -7.44
CA SER A 36 -9.09 4.15 -7.18
C SER A 36 -9.00 2.78 -7.85
N ILE A 37 -7.77 2.45 -8.28
CA ILE A 37 -7.46 1.17 -8.93
C ILE A 37 -6.28 0.53 -8.21
N LEU A 38 -6.43 -0.74 -7.85
CA LEU A 38 -5.37 -1.53 -7.24
C LEU A 38 -5.05 -2.71 -8.15
N VAL A 39 -3.79 -2.83 -8.56
CA VAL A 39 -3.35 -3.89 -9.47
C VAL A 39 -2.34 -4.78 -8.77
N THR A 40 -2.59 -6.07 -8.81
CA THR A 40 -1.65 -7.10 -8.32
C THR A 40 -1.25 -7.99 -9.49
N PRO A 41 -0.29 -8.91 -9.31
CA PRO A 41 0.06 -9.84 -10.39
C PRO A 41 -1.11 -10.70 -10.87
N ASP A 42 -2.13 -10.86 -10.03
CA ASP A 42 -3.24 -11.78 -10.33
C ASP A 42 -4.53 -11.07 -10.71
N VAL A 43 -4.74 -9.81 -10.28
CA VAL A 43 -6.04 -9.17 -10.42
C VAL A 43 -5.92 -7.65 -10.46
N SER A 44 -6.88 -7.02 -11.15
CA SER A 44 -7.08 -5.56 -11.12
C SER A 44 -8.42 -5.29 -10.45
N ILE A 45 -8.41 -4.40 -9.49
CA ILE A 45 -9.57 -4.10 -8.65
C ILE A 45 -9.86 -2.61 -8.73
N GLU A 46 -11.13 -2.27 -8.99
CA GLU A 46 -11.55 -0.86 -9.08
C GLU A 46 -12.60 -0.54 -8.02
N GLY A 47 -12.49 0.65 -7.45
CA GLY A 47 -13.50 1.22 -6.57
C GLY A 47 -13.40 0.76 -5.13
N LEU A 48 -14.17 1.46 -4.29
CA LEU A 48 -14.09 1.26 -2.84
C LEU A 48 -14.52 -0.14 -2.41
N ASP A 49 -15.61 -0.66 -2.96
CA ASP A 49 -16.11 -1.96 -2.54
C ASP A 49 -15.13 -3.08 -2.89
N GLY A 50 -14.56 -3.02 -4.09
CA GLY A 50 -13.59 -4.03 -4.51
C GLY A 50 -12.31 -3.97 -3.69
N ILE A 51 -11.80 -2.76 -3.46
CA ILE A 51 -10.57 -2.59 -2.69
C ILE A 51 -10.79 -2.99 -1.23
N ARG A 52 -11.96 -2.65 -0.66
CA ARG A 52 -12.29 -3.09 0.69
C ARG A 52 -12.29 -4.62 0.77
N GLY A 53 -12.91 -5.28 -0.20
CA GLY A 53 -12.93 -6.75 -0.25
C GLY A 53 -11.53 -7.35 -0.32
N PHE A 54 -10.64 -6.71 -1.09
CA PHE A 54 -9.25 -7.15 -1.17
C PHE A 54 -8.58 -7.11 0.21
N PHE A 55 -8.69 -5.99 0.93
CA PHE A 55 -8.05 -5.88 2.24
C PHE A 55 -8.72 -6.75 3.30
N GLU A 56 -10.04 -6.97 3.21
CA GLU A 56 -10.70 -7.92 4.11
C GLU A 56 -10.11 -9.32 4.00
N ALA A 57 -9.76 -9.73 2.77
CA ALA A 57 -9.13 -11.02 2.54
C ALA A 57 -7.63 -11.01 2.86
N PHE A 58 -6.97 -9.89 2.63
CA PHE A 58 -5.52 -9.76 2.77
C PHE A 58 -5.06 -9.69 4.23
N LEU A 59 -5.74 -8.90 5.05
CA LEU A 59 -5.29 -8.61 6.40
C LEU A 59 -5.14 -9.87 7.28
N PRO A 60 -6.05 -10.86 7.23
CA PRO A 60 -5.86 -12.05 8.05
C PRO A 60 -4.59 -12.84 7.72
N GLY A 61 -4.05 -12.68 6.50
CA GLY A 61 -2.82 -13.34 6.09
C GLY A 61 -1.56 -12.70 6.66
N LEU A 62 -1.67 -11.51 7.24
CA LEU A 62 -0.54 -10.83 7.87
C LEU A 62 -0.36 -11.39 9.28
N THR A 63 0.46 -12.45 9.37
CA THR A 63 0.73 -13.12 10.64
C THR A 63 1.56 -12.21 11.56
N PRO A 64 1.57 -12.48 12.89
CA PRO A 64 2.45 -11.72 13.78
C PRO A 64 3.92 -11.77 13.37
N GLU A 65 4.37 -12.89 12.81
CA GLU A 65 5.75 -13.01 12.31
C GLU A 65 6.01 -12.07 11.14
N ILE A 66 5.10 -12.04 10.16
CA ILE A 66 5.22 -11.13 9.02
C ILE A 66 5.25 -9.68 9.50
N MET A 67 4.34 -9.32 10.40
CA MET A 67 4.25 -7.96 10.92
C MET A 67 5.50 -7.56 11.68
N ALA A 68 6.06 -8.48 12.47
CA ALA A 68 7.26 -8.20 13.27
C ALA A 68 8.50 -7.99 12.40
N ASN A 69 8.54 -8.59 11.21
CA ASN A 69 9.70 -8.54 10.32
C ASN A 69 9.53 -7.55 9.17
N PHE A 70 8.40 -6.87 9.09
CA PHE A 70 8.18 -5.89 8.02
C PHE A 70 9.15 -4.73 8.13
N ALA A 71 9.80 -4.40 7.02
CA ALA A 71 10.71 -3.25 6.95
C ALA A 71 10.68 -2.66 5.55
N VAL A 72 10.72 -1.34 5.46
CA VAL A 72 10.84 -0.66 4.18
C VAL A 72 12.32 -0.45 3.89
N ASP A 73 12.80 -1.04 2.80
CA ASP A 73 14.19 -0.96 2.39
C ASP A 73 14.48 0.29 1.58
N ARG A 74 13.49 0.77 0.83
CA ARG A 74 13.64 1.96 0.01
C ARG A 74 12.28 2.61 -0.20
N ALA A 75 12.29 3.94 -0.16
CA ALA A 75 11.11 4.74 -0.52
C ALA A 75 11.56 5.87 -1.42
N ALA A 76 10.89 6.04 -2.55
CA ALA A 76 11.17 7.11 -3.50
C ALA A 76 9.88 7.88 -3.74
N ILE A 77 9.93 9.19 -3.54
CA ILE A 77 8.77 10.06 -3.70
C ILE A 77 9.07 11.05 -4.83
N HIS A 78 8.20 11.08 -5.84
CA HIS A 78 8.33 11.99 -6.98
C HIS A 78 6.98 12.62 -7.26
N GLY A 79 6.72 13.79 -6.68
CA GLY A 79 5.45 14.48 -6.82
C GLY A 79 4.30 13.62 -6.32
N GLU A 80 3.38 13.28 -7.21
CA GLU A 80 2.22 12.43 -6.88
C GLU A 80 2.54 10.95 -6.80
N TRP A 81 3.75 10.55 -7.21
CA TRP A 81 4.13 9.14 -7.27
C TRP A 81 5.03 8.74 -6.12
N ALA A 82 4.83 7.53 -5.63
CA ALA A 82 5.69 6.93 -4.62
C ALA A 82 5.96 5.49 -5.00
N TYR A 83 7.16 5.03 -4.69
CA TYR A 83 7.56 3.64 -4.91
C TYR A 83 8.25 3.17 -3.63
N ILE A 84 7.81 2.03 -3.10
CA ILE A 84 8.48 1.45 -1.94
C ILE A 84 8.92 0.02 -2.25
N VAL A 85 10.08 -0.32 -1.70
CA VAL A 85 10.60 -1.69 -1.68
C VAL A 85 10.65 -2.10 -0.22
N TRP A 86 10.07 -3.24 0.09
CA TRP A 86 9.97 -3.71 1.47
C TRP A 86 10.20 -5.21 1.54
N ASN A 87 10.32 -5.72 2.75
CA ASN A 87 10.40 -7.14 3.00
C ASN A 87 9.73 -7.45 4.33
N ALA A 88 9.46 -8.73 4.56
CA ALA A 88 9.00 -9.24 5.86
C ALA A 88 9.86 -10.45 6.21
N GLY A 89 11.17 -10.25 6.20
CA GLY A 89 12.14 -11.28 6.50
C GLY A 89 12.09 -12.43 5.50
N ASP A 90 12.25 -13.64 5.99
CA ASP A 90 12.25 -14.82 5.14
C ASP A 90 10.86 -15.16 4.59
N SER A 91 9.82 -14.73 5.27
CA SER A 91 8.44 -15.00 4.81
C SER A 91 8.12 -14.30 3.50
N ILE A 92 8.56 -13.05 3.36
CA ILE A 92 8.40 -12.27 2.13
C ILE A 92 9.72 -11.53 1.89
N PRO A 93 10.66 -12.15 1.15
CA PRO A 93 11.97 -11.53 0.93
C PRO A 93 11.93 -10.24 0.14
N LEU A 94 10.90 -10.05 -0.69
CA LEU A 94 10.81 -8.86 -1.53
C LEU A 94 9.34 -8.50 -1.78
N GLY A 95 8.99 -7.24 -1.51
CA GLY A 95 7.71 -6.69 -1.90
C GLY A 95 7.91 -5.32 -2.50
N THR A 96 7.03 -4.91 -3.41
CA THR A 96 7.03 -3.57 -3.97
C THR A 96 5.62 -3.05 -4.10
N ASP A 97 5.47 -1.76 -3.87
CA ASP A 97 4.22 -1.04 -4.12
C ASP A 97 4.54 0.25 -4.85
N THR A 98 3.71 0.60 -5.81
CA THR A 98 3.73 1.90 -6.45
C THR A 98 2.42 2.59 -6.14
N PHE A 99 2.48 3.86 -5.76
CA PHE A 99 1.29 4.65 -5.42
C PHE A 99 1.23 5.89 -6.29
N MET A 100 0.02 6.26 -6.72
CA MET A 100 -0.22 7.58 -7.28
C MET A 100 -1.27 8.25 -6.40
N VAL A 101 -0.91 9.39 -5.82
CA VAL A 101 -1.71 10.08 -4.81
C VAL A 101 -2.16 11.43 -5.33
N GLN A 102 -3.46 11.68 -5.25
CA GLN A 102 -4.05 12.97 -5.61
C GLN A 102 -5.08 13.35 -4.56
N ASN A 103 -5.01 14.59 -4.08
CA ASN A 103 -5.94 15.10 -3.08
C ASN A 103 -6.00 14.23 -1.82
N GLY A 104 -4.85 13.69 -1.42
CA GLY A 104 -4.77 12.85 -0.23
C GLY A 104 -5.36 11.46 -0.40
N LYS A 105 -5.61 11.03 -1.64
CA LYS A 105 -6.17 9.71 -1.92
C LYS A 105 -5.24 8.93 -2.85
N ILE A 106 -5.12 7.63 -2.58
CA ILE A 106 -4.39 6.72 -3.45
C ILE A 106 -5.31 6.41 -4.64
N LYS A 107 -5.00 6.97 -5.80
CA LYS A 107 -5.81 6.78 -7.00
C LYS A 107 -5.39 5.57 -7.78
N PHE A 108 -4.11 5.20 -7.69
CA PHE A 108 -3.58 4.03 -8.36
C PHE A 108 -2.53 3.41 -7.48
N GLN A 109 -2.57 2.09 -7.34
CA GLN A 109 -1.58 1.36 -6.56
C GLN A 109 -1.28 0.03 -7.22
N THR A 110 0.01 -0.32 -7.29
CA THR A 110 0.41 -1.69 -7.61
C THR A 110 0.95 -2.34 -6.36
N PHE A 111 0.78 -3.64 -6.26
CA PHE A 111 1.30 -4.43 -5.15
C PHE A 111 1.79 -5.76 -5.67
N ALA A 112 3.02 -6.10 -5.36
CA ALA A 112 3.58 -7.41 -5.68
C ALA A 112 4.49 -7.86 -4.55
N ALA A 113 4.41 -9.13 -4.20
CA ALA A 113 5.23 -9.71 -3.15
C ALA A 113 5.75 -11.07 -3.61
N TYR A 114 7.01 -11.31 -3.35
CA TYR A 114 7.66 -12.59 -3.65
C TYR A 114 7.82 -13.37 -2.34
N THR A 115 7.32 -14.59 -2.32
CA THR A 115 7.35 -15.42 -1.12
C THR A 115 8.45 -16.49 -1.15
N GLY A 116 9.24 -16.50 -2.19
CA GLY A 116 10.37 -17.44 -2.29
C GLY A 116 10.04 -18.79 -2.92
N ASP A 117 8.82 -18.96 -3.41
CA ASP A 117 8.40 -20.24 -4.01
C ASP A 117 8.50 -20.27 -5.53
#